data_a2e03101f81dacbeb8c5d0ca90cfef0e
#
_entry.id   a2e03101f81dacbeb8c5d0ca90cfef0e
#
_cell.length_a   1.000
_cell.length_b   1.000
_cell.length_c   1.000
_cell.angle_alpha   90.00
_cell.angle_beta   90.00
_cell.angle_gamma   90.00
#
_symmetry.space_group_name_H-M   'P 1'
#
loop_
_entity.id
_entity.type
_entity.pdbx_description
1 polymer ?
#
loop_
_entity_poly.entity_id
_entity_poly.type
_entity_poly.pdbx_seq_one_letter_code
_entity_poly.pdbx_strand_id
1 'polypeptide(L)'
;MRFPGLAALTGLPLLILGVSPASADQCPRPESPIATDRPDVTNSSQVVPKGSFQSENGINVSQRDGGHAFDGTNSRLRLGVAPCLEVLVDLPTYVAAVDGPLSSGFTNVSPAIKWQISPNPGKIDLSATFGAGLPTGARAIVGPGAQPYVQFPWSWALNGDWSINGMVTDFFMPIDPVNKLTTETTFVLERELGKNAFAFVEYVGDYHLHGGPAYLINSGGGYHITPTQQIDFHLGVGLNNNAPAYIFGIGYSFRFDHLF
;
A
#
# COMPACT_ATOMS: atom_id res chain seq x y z
N MET A 1 -23.55 36.47 -32.31
CA MET A 1 -22.85 35.31 -31.70
C MET A 1 -22.62 35.63 -30.24
N ARG A 2 -23.36 35.01 -29.32
CA ARG A 2 -23.23 35.22 -27.87
C ARG A 2 -22.50 34.01 -27.31
N PHE A 3 -21.38 34.20 -26.62
CA PHE A 3 -20.68 33.18 -25.85
C PHE A 3 -21.44 32.92 -24.55
N PRO A 4 -21.70 31.65 -24.18
CA PRO A 4 -22.25 31.34 -22.86
C PRO A 4 -21.13 31.27 -21.83
N GLY A 5 -21.50 31.72 -20.64
CA GLY A 5 -20.64 32.04 -19.52
C GLY A 5 -19.80 30.89 -18.93
N LEU A 6 -18.67 31.30 -18.40
CA LEU A 6 -17.80 30.55 -17.50
C LEU A 6 -18.59 30.19 -16.22
N ALA A 7 -18.82 28.90 -16.00
CA ALA A 7 -19.28 28.41 -14.70
C ALA A 7 -18.12 28.47 -13.71
N ALA A 8 -18.29 29.28 -12.69
CA ALA A 8 -17.36 29.38 -11.57
C ALA A 8 -17.34 28.03 -10.81
N LEU A 9 -16.21 27.37 -10.81
CA LEU A 9 -15.89 26.28 -9.89
C LEU A 9 -15.82 26.91 -8.48
N THR A 10 -16.91 26.76 -7.72
CA THR A 10 -16.94 27.11 -6.30
C THR A 10 -15.99 26.15 -5.55
N GLY A 11 -14.91 26.74 -5.02
CA GLY A 11 -13.94 26.02 -4.22
C GLY A 11 -14.60 25.26 -3.05
N LEU A 12 -14.33 23.98 -3.00
CA LEU A 12 -14.61 23.15 -1.83
C LEU A 12 -13.77 23.72 -0.66
N PRO A 13 -14.37 24.07 0.50
CA PRO A 13 -13.58 24.51 1.63
C PRO A 13 -12.74 23.35 2.11
N LEU A 14 -11.42 23.49 2.00
CA LEU A 14 -10.46 22.60 2.64
C LEU A 14 -10.68 22.73 4.16
N LEU A 15 -11.37 21.77 4.75
CA LEU A 15 -11.47 21.67 6.20
C LEU A 15 -10.06 21.31 6.70
N ILE A 16 -9.28 22.33 7.05
CA ILE A 16 -8.03 22.15 7.80
C ILE A 16 -8.47 21.73 9.20
N LEU A 17 -8.69 20.42 9.37
CA LEU A 17 -8.70 19.81 10.68
C LEU A 17 -7.35 20.15 11.30
N GLY A 18 -7.37 20.88 12.41
CA GLY A 18 -6.17 21.25 13.15
C GLY A 18 -5.42 20.00 13.62
N VAL A 19 -4.57 19.47 12.75
CA VAL A 19 -3.67 18.36 13.08
C VAL A 19 -2.55 18.98 13.92
N SER A 20 -2.62 18.79 15.23
CA SER A 20 -1.48 19.11 16.09
C SER A 20 -0.31 18.22 15.66
N PRO A 21 0.91 18.75 15.49
CA PRO A 21 2.07 17.93 15.17
C PRO A 21 2.22 16.84 16.22
N ALA A 22 2.44 15.61 15.77
CA ALA A 22 2.65 14.45 16.62
C ALA A 22 3.79 14.73 17.62
N SER A 23 3.55 14.45 18.91
CA SER A 23 4.65 14.37 19.87
C SER A 23 5.51 13.16 19.52
N ALA A 24 6.84 13.30 19.54
CA ALA A 24 7.78 12.22 19.28
C ALA A 24 7.54 10.98 20.19
N ASP A 25 6.94 11.18 21.36
CA ASP A 25 6.57 10.12 22.31
C ASP A 25 5.39 9.25 21.85
N GLN A 26 4.64 9.68 20.85
CA GLN A 26 3.48 8.96 20.31
C GLN A 26 3.85 8.07 19.11
N CYS A 27 5.05 8.23 18.54
CA CYS A 27 5.51 7.45 17.41
C CYS A 27 5.87 6.01 17.82
N PRO A 28 5.83 5.03 16.91
CA PRO A 28 6.19 3.65 17.20
C PRO A 28 7.59 3.54 17.81
N ARG A 29 7.73 2.60 18.76
CA ARG A 29 8.97 2.30 19.48
C ARG A 29 9.41 0.88 19.17
N PRO A 30 10.71 0.53 19.37
CA PRO A 30 11.21 -0.83 19.13
C PRO A 30 10.44 -1.93 19.87
N GLU A 31 9.86 -1.62 21.05
CA GLU A 31 9.06 -2.55 21.85
C GLU A 31 7.67 -2.84 21.26
N SER A 32 7.20 -2.00 20.31
CA SER A 32 5.92 -2.23 19.63
C SER A 32 6.00 -3.47 18.74
N PRO A 33 4.93 -4.25 18.58
CA PRO A 33 4.88 -5.31 17.57
C PRO A 33 5.22 -4.78 16.18
N ILE A 34 5.69 -5.67 15.30
CA ILE A 34 5.93 -5.33 13.90
C ILE A 34 4.61 -4.89 13.24
N ALA A 35 4.65 -3.74 12.54
CA ALA A 35 3.56 -3.27 11.71
C ALA A 35 4.01 -3.32 10.25
N THR A 36 3.37 -4.17 9.45
CA THR A 36 3.73 -4.44 8.07
C THR A 36 2.78 -3.73 7.11
N ASP A 37 3.27 -3.46 5.88
CA ASP A 37 2.46 -3.03 4.75
C ASP A 37 1.91 -4.24 3.96
N ARG A 38 1.93 -5.42 4.58
CA ARG A 38 1.45 -6.72 4.09
C ARG A 38 0.49 -7.35 5.10
N PRO A 39 -0.39 -8.29 4.68
CA PRO A 39 -0.59 -8.89 3.35
C PRO A 39 -1.64 -8.22 2.47
N ASP A 40 -2.37 -7.23 3.00
CA ASP A 40 -3.38 -6.47 2.27
C ASP A 40 -2.75 -5.45 1.29
N VAL A 41 -3.57 -4.83 0.47
CA VAL A 41 -3.16 -3.74 -0.43
C VAL A 41 -3.00 -2.44 0.35
N THR A 42 -3.77 -2.29 1.42
CA THR A 42 -3.71 -1.14 2.34
C THR A 42 -2.40 -1.16 3.12
N ASN A 43 -1.56 -0.16 2.92
CA ASN A 43 -0.36 0.01 3.74
C ASN A 43 -0.74 0.40 5.17
N SER A 44 0.07 -0.04 6.14
CA SER A 44 -0.06 0.40 7.53
C SER A 44 0.03 1.92 7.65
N SER A 45 -0.75 2.52 8.54
CA SER A 45 -0.60 3.93 8.92
C SER A 45 0.65 4.18 9.79
N GLN A 46 1.29 3.14 10.32
CA GLN A 46 2.45 3.24 11.19
C GLN A 46 3.76 3.24 10.40
N VAL A 47 4.73 3.99 10.90
CA VAL A 47 6.13 3.95 10.45
C VAL A 47 6.93 2.91 11.22
N VAL A 48 8.03 2.46 10.66
CA VAL A 48 9.04 1.65 11.38
C VAL A 48 9.69 2.51 12.47
N PRO A 49 9.88 1.99 13.70
CA PRO A 49 10.51 2.73 14.78
C PRO A 49 11.88 3.30 14.39
N LYS A 50 12.21 4.48 14.92
CA LYS A 50 13.54 5.08 14.71
C LYS A 50 14.66 4.11 15.10
N GLY A 51 15.68 3.98 14.25
CA GLY A 51 16.81 3.08 14.43
C GLY A 51 16.49 1.62 14.16
N SER A 52 15.34 1.31 13.59
CA SER A 52 14.93 -0.03 13.21
C SER A 52 14.89 -0.19 11.70
N PHE A 53 15.29 -1.37 11.23
CA PHE A 53 15.20 -1.81 9.83
C PHE A 53 14.18 -2.93 9.71
N GLN A 54 13.28 -2.85 8.74
CA GLN A 54 12.27 -3.85 8.45
C GLN A 54 12.35 -4.29 6.99
N SER A 55 12.24 -5.60 6.76
CA SER A 55 12.12 -6.18 5.43
C SER A 55 10.82 -6.97 5.35
N GLU A 56 10.04 -6.70 4.33
CA GLU A 56 8.79 -7.38 4.02
C GLU A 56 8.94 -8.05 2.66
N ASN A 57 8.66 -9.34 2.57
CA ASN A 57 8.90 -10.13 1.38
C ASN A 57 7.71 -11.03 1.09
N GLY A 58 7.42 -11.28 -0.17
CA GLY A 58 6.33 -12.18 -0.55
C GLY A 58 6.40 -12.65 -1.98
N ILE A 59 5.60 -13.65 -2.27
CA ILE A 59 5.38 -14.16 -3.62
C ILE A 59 3.89 -14.23 -3.88
N ASN A 60 3.49 -13.98 -5.12
CA ASN A 60 2.10 -14.08 -5.53
C ASN A 60 1.94 -14.94 -6.78
N VAL A 61 0.76 -15.53 -6.90
CA VAL A 61 0.25 -16.14 -8.13
C VAL A 61 -1.04 -15.45 -8.49
N SER A 62 -1.21 -15.05 -9.74
CA SER A 62 -2.41 -14.34 -10.18
C SER A 62 -2.87 -14.85 -11.54
N GLN A 63 -4.18 -14.69 -11.79
CA GLN A 63 -4.76 -14.82 -13.12
C GLN A 63 -5.33 -13.46 -13.55
N ARG A 64 -4.78 -12.92 -14.65
CA ARG A 64 -5.19 -11.66 -15.23
C ARG A 64 -5.03 -11.67 -16.75
N ASP A 65 -5.77 -10.88 -17.46
CA ASP A 65 -5.65 -10.67 -18.92
C ASP A 65 -5.62 -12.00 -19.72
N GLY A 66 -6.33 -13.03 -19.23
CA GLY A 66 -6.39 -14.34 -19.87
C GLY A 66 -5.13 -15.20 -19.71
N GLY A 67 -4.25 -14.88 -18.78
CA GLY A 67 -3.04 -15.64 -18.48
C GLY A 67 -2.76 -15.74 -16.99
N HIS A 68 -1.82 -16.61 -16.63
CA HIS A 68 -1.32 -16.75 -15.26
C HIS A 68 0.06 -16.13 -15.12
N ALA A 69 0.29 -15.48 -13.99
CA ALA A 69 1.58 -14.91 -13.63
C ALA A 69 1.99 -15.34 -12.21
N PHE A 70 3.29 -15.53 -12.03
CA PHE A 70 3.95 -15.61 -10.74
C PHE A 70 4.79 -14.35 -10.56
N ASP A 71 4.72 -13.71 -9.41
CA ASP A 71 5.59 -12.59 -9.08
C ASP A 71 6.27 -12.79 -7.72
N GLY A 72 7.54 -12.44 -7.68
CA GLY A 72 8.40 -12.58 -6.50
C GLY A 72 9.82 -12.03 -6.78
N THR A 73 10.56 -11.66 -5.78
CA THR A 73 10.11 -11.45 -4.40
C THR A 73 9.54 -10.04 -4.28
N ASN A 74 8.33 -9.88 -3.78
CA ASN A 74 7.75 -8.55 -3.52
C ASN A 74 8.41 -7.96 -2.27
N SER A 75 9.62 -7.45 -2.43
CA SER A 75 10.46 -7.02 -1.30
C SER A 75 10.35 -5.52 -1.09
N ARG A 76 9.96 -5.13 0.13
CA ARG A 76 9.98 -3.75 0.64
C ARG A 76 10.96 -3.65 1.80
N LEU A 77 11.90 -2.72 1.71
CA LEU A 77 12.83 -2.39 2.78
C LEU A 77 12.42 -1.06 3.40
N ARG A 78 12.35 -1.01 4.72
CA ARG A 78 11.90 0.17 5.49
C ARG A 78 12.91 0.47 6.58
N LEU A 79 13.27 1.74 6.78
CA LEU A 79 14.21 2.20 7.80
C LEU A 79 13.61 3.41 8.54
N GLY A 80 13.41 3.28 9.84
CA GLY A 80 13.01 4.38 10.71
C GLY A 80 14.18 5.33 10.94
N VAL A 81 14.14 6.51 10.32
CA VAL A 81 15.23 7.50 10.34
C VAL A 81 15.06 8.57 11.42
N ALA A 82 13.83 8.87 11.80
CA ALA A 82 13.49 9.81 12.86
C ALA A 82 12.18 9.37 13.55
N PRO A 83 11.78 9.95 14.69
CA PRO A 83 10.45 9.73 15.21
C PRO A 83 9.40 10.04 14.14
N CYS A 84 8.40 9.16 13.98
CA CYS A 84 7.33 9.25 12.99
C CYS A 84 7.76 9.38 11.52
N LEU A 85 9.02 9.08 11.17
CA LEU A 85 9.53 9.21 9.80
C LEU A 85 10.35 7.99 9.41
N GLU A 86 10.00 7.38 8.29
CA GLU A 86 10.78 6.31 7.66
C GLU A 86 11.10 6.64 6.21
N VAL A 87 12.19 6.07 5.73
CA VAL A 87 12.48 5.91 4.31
C VAL A 87 12.22 4.46 3.93
N LEU A 88 11.70 4.24 2.74
CA LEU A 88 11.42 2.90 2.25
C LEU A 88 11.79 2.77 0.77
N VAL A 89 12.01 1.55 0.33
CA VAL A 89 12.23 1.22 -1.07
C VAL A 89 11.59 -0.10 -1.42
N ASP A 90 10.76 -0.12 -2.46
CA ASP A 90 10.34 -1.35 -3.11
C ASP A 90 11.43 -1.79 -4.08
N LEU A 91 11.93 -3.00 -3.89
CA LEU A 91 12.90 -3.62 -4.76
C LEU A 91 12.21 -4.18 -6.01
N PRO A 92 12.94 -4.32 -7.15
CA PRO A 92 12.36 -4.89 -8.35
C PRO A 92 11.85 -6.31 -8.11
N THR A 93 10.56 -6.51 -8.34
CA THR A 93 9.92 -7.83 -8.34
C THR A 93 10.02 -8.42 -9.75
N TYR A 94 10.37 -9.69 -9.86
CA TYR A 94 10.29 -10.38 -11.15
C TYR A 94 8.89 -10.92 -11.37
N VAL A 95 8.25 -10.48 -12.43
CA VAL A 95 6.97 -11.00 -12.91
C VAL A 95 7.28 -12.05 -13.98
N ALA A 96 6.90 -13.29 -13.74
CA ALA A 96 7.02 -14.37 -14.69
C ALA A 96 5.63 -14.69 -15.28
N ALA A 97 5.46 -14.48 -16.56
CA ALA A 97 4.30 -15.02 -17.28
C ALA A 97 4.42 -16.55 -17.36
N VAL A 98 3.41 -17.24 -16.84
CA VAL A 98 3.35 -18.70 -16.88
C VAL A 98 2.70 -19.16 -18.18
N ASP A 99 1.64 -18.50 -18.57
CA ASP A 99 0.92 -18.73 -19.83
C ASP A 99 0.16 -17.46 -20.27
N GLY A 100 -0.55 -17.55 -21.41
CA GLY A 100 -1.35 -16.46 -21.96
C GLY A 100 -0.52 -15.33 -22.59
N PRO A 101 -1.14 -14.17 -22.85
CA PRO A 101 -0.50 -13.06 -23.55
C PRO A 101 0.33 -12.14 -22.64
N LEU A 102 0.67 -12.57 -21.46
CA LEU A 102 1.39 -11.77 -20.47
C LEU A 102 2.87 -11.61 -20.82
N SER A 103 3.47 -10.54 -20.35
CA SER A 103 4.91 -10.29 -20.44
C SER A 103 5.64 -10.69 -19.15
N SER A 104 6.92 -11.07 -19.28
CA SER A 104 7.80 -11.29 -18.13
C SER A 104 8.83 -10.19 -18.02
N GLY A 105 9.25 -9.87 -16.78
CA GLY A 105 10.27 -8.86 -16.53
C GLY A 105 10.26 -8.34 -15.11
N PHE A 106 11.17 -7.43 -14.81
CA PHE A 106 11.26 -6.78 -13.51
C PHE A 106 10.36 -5.54 -13.42
N THR A 107 9.82 -5.30 -12.24
CA THR A 107 9.18 -4.03 -11.87
C THR A 107 10.21 -2.93 -11.61
N ASN A 108 9.75 -1.71 -11.35
CA ASN A 108 10.61 -0.59 -10.99
C ASN A 108 11.21 -0.72 -9.59
N VAL A 109 12.35 -0.08 -9.36
CA VAL A 109 12.77 0.35 -8.02
C VAL A 109 11.90 1.55 -7.64
N SER A 110 11.31 1.54 -6.43
CA SER A 110 10.43 2.63 -5.99
C SER A 110 10.82 3.13 -4.59
N PRO A 111 11.73 4.12 -4.49
CA PRO A 111 12.02 4.79 -3.23
C PRO A 111 10.87 5.68 -2.79
N ALA A 112 10.67 5.78 -1.47
CA ALA A 112 9.69 6.67 -0.86
C ALA A 112 10.09 7.14 0.54
N ILE A 113 9.35 8.14 1.03
CA ILE A 113 9.39 8.63 2.40
C ILE A 113 7.97 8.54 2.96
N LYS A 114 7.82 7.99 4.16
CA LYS A 114 6.54 7.90 4.87
C LYS A 114 6.63 8.66 6.18
N TRP A 115 5.67 9.51 6.41
CA TRP A 115 5.53 10.33 7.60
C TRP A 115 4.21 10.02 8.30
N GLN A 116 4.28 9.56 9.55
CA GLN A 116 3.11 9.36 10.41
C GLN A 116 2.71 10.71 11.00
N ILE A 117 1.61 11.26 10.48
CA ILE A 117 1.17 12.64 10.77
C ILE A 117 0.47 12.70 12.12
N SER A 118 -0.36 11.69 12.41
CA SER A 118 -1.19 11.64 13.62
C SER A 118 -1.16 10.24 14.23
N PRO A 119 -0.11 9.91 15.01
CA PRO A 119 -0.10 8.71 15.82
C PRO A 119 -1.04 8.91 17.02
N ASN A 120 -2.27 8.44 16.93
CA ASN A 120 -3.30 8.63 17.96
C ASN A 120 -3.91 7.28 18.36
N PRO A 121 -3.31 6.57 19.33
CA PRO A 121 -3.91 5.35 19.86
C PRO A 121 -5.36 5.58 20.30
N GLY A 122 -6.29 4.78 19.76
CA GLY A 122 -7.73 4.89 20.05
C GLY A 122 -8.47 6.00 19.29
N LYS A 123 -7.81 6.65 18.34
CA LYS A 123 -8.40 7.58 17.36
C LYS A 123 -7.94 7.19 15.95
N ILE A 124 -8.09 8.12 15.01
CA ILE A 124 -7.60 7.91 13.65
C ILE A 124 -6.08 8.15 13.64
N ASP A 125 -5.34 7.11 13.28
CA ASP A 125 -3.92 7.17 12.94
C ASP A 125 -3.81 7.42 11.43
N LEU A 126 -2.97 8.36 11.01
CA LEU A 126 -2.85 8.82 9.63
C LEU A 126 -1.38 8.99 9.27
N SER A 127 -1.00 8.53 8.10
CA SER A 127 0.30 8.86 7.52
C SER A 127 0.19 9.33 6.07
N ALA A 128 1.28 9.90 5.58
CA ALA A 128 1.46 10.27 4.18
C ALA A 128 2.75 9.64 3.66
N THR A 129 2.67 9.02 2.49
CA THR A 129 3.82 8.48 1.76
C THR A 129 3.98 9.21 0.45
N PHE A 130 5.21 9.62 0.14
CA PHE A 130 5.59 10.24 -1.12
C PHE A 130 6.68 9.40 -1.76
N GLY A 131 6.43 8.88 -2.95
CA GLY A 131 7.36 8.00 -3.63
C GLY A 131 7.33 8.13 -5.14
N ALA A 132 8.21 7.39 -5.79
CA ALA A 132 8.24 7.31 -7.24
C ALA A 132 8.81 5.97 -7.72
N GLY A 133 8.09 5.30 -8.61
CA GLY A 133 8.65 4.24 -9.44
C GLY A 133 9.65 4.83 -10.43
N LEU A 134 10.93 4.46 -10.29
CA LEU A 134 11.98 4.88 -11.23
C LEU A 134 11.95 3.97 -12.47
N PRO A 135 12.23 4.48 -13.69
CA PRO A 135 12.13 3.71 -14.93
C PRO A 135 13.28 2.70 -15.08
N THR A 136 13.44 1.81 -14.10
CA THR A 136 14.49 0.78 -14.03
C THR A 136 14.01 -0.60 -14.45
N GLY A 137 12.69 -0.81 -14.47
CA GLY A 137 12.08 -2.09 -14.80
C GLY A 137 11.88 -2.32 -16.30
N ALA A 138 11.33 -3.48 -16.62
CA ALA A 138 10.98 -3.84 -17.99
C ALA A 138 9.79 -3.00 -18.47
N ARG A 139 9.96 -2.27 -19.58
CA ARG A 139 8.93 -1.38 -20.12
C ARG A 139 7.59 -2.07 -20.40
N ALA A 140 7.61 -3.35 -20.73
CA ALA A 140 6.41 -4.15 -20.95
C ALA A 140 5.63 -4.46 -19.65
N ILE A 141 6.28 -4.31 -18.48
CA ILE A 141 5.69 -4.55 -17.16
C ILE A 141 5.23 -3.23 -16.52
N VAL A 142 6.09 -2.21 -16.56
CA VAL A 142 5.89 -0.99 -15.78
C VAL A 142 5.51 0.23 -16.63
N GLY A 143 5.50 0.10 -17.95
CA GLY A 143 5.26 1.24 -18.84
C GLY A 143 6.45 2.20 -18.90
N PRO A 144 6.26 3.36 -19.55
CA PRO A 144 7.32 4.33 -19.75
C PRO A 144 7.44 5.35 -18.61
N GLY A 145 8.69 5.76 -18.32
CA GLY A 145 8.99 6.91 -17.47
C GLY A 145 8.88 6.68 -15.98
N ALA A 146 9.13 7.74 -15.22
CA ALA A 146 8.96 7.75 -13.78
C ALA A 146 7.47 7.82 -13.42
N GLN A 147 7.10 7.19 -12.32
CA GLN A 147 5.73 7.07 -11.83
C GLN A 147 5.64 7.58 -10.38
N PRO A 148 5.59 8.90 -10.17
CA PRO A 148 5.36 9.46 -8.84
C PRO A 148 4.04 9.00 -8.26
N TYR A 149 3.99 8.87 -6.93
CA TYR A 149 2.75 8.57 -6.22
C TYR A 149 2.70 9.24 -4.86
N VAL A 150 1.48 9.43 -4.37
CA VAL A 150 1.20 9.82 -2.99
C VAL A 150 0.19 8.85 -2.39
N GLN A 151 0.38 8.49 -1.11
CA GLN A 151 -0.53 7.59 -0.39
C GLN A 151 -0.88 8.19 0.96
N PHE A 152 -2.12 7.96 1.38
CA PHE A 152 -2.66 8.39 2.67
C PHE A 152 -3.29 7.18 3.39
N PRO A 153 -2.49 6.27 3.96
CA PRO A 153 -3.01 5.20 4.79
C PRO A 153 -3.47 5.74 6.16
N TRP A 154 -4.61 5.23 6.60
CA TRP A 154 -5.20 5.55 7.89
C TRP A 154 -5.73 4.31 8.58
N SER A 155 -5.80 4.33 9.91
CA SER A 155 -6.39 3.28 10.71
C SER A 155 -7.22 3.85 11.85
N TRP A 156 -8.24 3.11 12.25
CA TRP A 156 -9.10 3.43 13.37
C TRP A 156 -9.38 2.17 14.18
N ALA A 157 -8.83 2.11 15.40
CA ALA A 157 -9.14 1.06 16.35
C ALA A 157 -10.59 1.22 16.86
N LEU A 158 -11.40 0.19 16.70
CA LEU A 158 -12.76 0.11 17.21
C LEU A 158 -12.75 -0.51 18.62
N ASN A 159 -13.96 -0.71 19.18
CA ASN A 159 -14.10 -1.41 20.44
C ASN A 159 -13.77 -2.92 20.29
N GLY A 160 -13.06 -3.49 21.26
CA GLY A 160 -12.62 -4.89 21.25
C GLY A 160 -11.45 -5.10 20.28
N ASP A 161 -11.47 -6.24 19.60
CA ASP A 161 -10.37 -6.71 18.74
C ASP A 161 -10.52 -6.28 17.27
N TRP A 162 -11.35 -5.27 16.98
CA TRP A 162 -11.64 -4.84 15.62
C TRP A 162 -10.98 -3.51 15.28
N SER A 163 -10.52 -3.40 14.04
CA SER A 163 -10.08 -2.13 13.44
C SER A 163 -10.66 -1.95 12.03
N ILE A 164 -10.74 -0.69 11.62
CA ILE A 164 -11.02 -0.30 10.26
C ILE A 164 -9.80 0.44 9.74
N ASN A 165 -9.31 0.03 8.59
CA ASN A 165 -8.16 0.63 7.94
C ASN A 165 -8.53 1.02 6.50
N GLY A 166 -7.78 1.90 5.91
CA GLY A 166 -7.97 2.25 4.50
C GLY A 166 -6.86 3.11 3.98
N MET A 167 -6.83 3.28 2.67
CA MET A 167 -5.82 4.06 1.99
C MET A 167 -6.41 4.71 0.73
N VAL A 168 -5.91 5.88 0.41
CA VAL A 168 -6.07 6.48 -0.92
C VAL A 168 -4.67 6.66 -1.49
N THR A 169 -4.47 6.16 -2.70
CA THR A 169 -3.22 6.31 -3.45
C THR A 169 -3.51 6.96 -4.80
N ASP A 170 -2.79 8.02 -5.12
CA ASP A 170 -2.76 8.61 -6.45
C ASP A 170 -1.44 8.28 -7.14
N PHE A 171 -1.51 7.52 -8.23
CA PHE A 171 -0.38 7.20 -9.10
C PHE A 171 -0.39 8.13 -10.30
N PHE A 172 0.71 8.87 -10.49
CA PHE A 172 0.87 9.77 -11.63
C PHE A 172 1.70 9.09 -12.71
N MET A 173 1.15 8.98 -13.91
CA MET A 173 1.77 8.38 -15.09
C MET A 173 2.03 9.45 -16.15
N PRO A 174 3.01 10.35 -15.99
CA PRO A 174 3.14 11.57 -16.81
C PRO A 174 3.31 11.31 -18.32
N ILE A 175 3.86 10.16 -18.67
CA ILE A 175 4.15 9.77 -20.06
C ILE A 175 3.04 8.89 -20.66
N ASP A 176 2.12 8.38 -19.85
CA ASP A 176 0.94 7.67 -20.38
C ASP A 176 0.00 8.68 -21.05
N PRO A 177 -0.31 8.53 -22.36
CA PRO A 177 -1.16 9.47 -23.05
C PRO A 177 -2.63 9.37 -22.66
N VAL A 178 -3.05 8.24 -22.08
CA VAL A 178 -4.45 7.88 -21.82
C VAL A 178 -4.76 7.97 -20.32
N ASN A 179 -3.98 7.27 -19.49
CA ASN A 179 -4.21 7.17 -18.04
C ASN A 179 -3.09 7.88 -17.27
N LYS A 180 -3.13 9.22 -17.27
CA LYS A 180 -2.14 10.04 -16.55
C LYS A 180 -2.26 9.99 -15.04
N LEU A 181 -3.41 9.56 -14.54
CA LEU A 181 -3.72 9.41 -13.13
C LEU A 181 -4.52 8.13 -12.93
N THR A 182 -4.12 7.33 -11.96
CA THR A 182 -4.91 6.23 -11.39
C THR A 182 -5.05 6.49 -9.91
N THR A 183 -6.28 6.50 -9.42
CA THR A 183 -6.58 6.58 -7.99
C THR A 183 -6.97 5.20 -7.49
N GLU A 184 -6.23 4.68 -6.52
CA GLU A 184 -6.56 3.47 -5.78
C GLU A 184 -7.20 3.86 -4.46
N THR A 185 -8.30 3.18 -4.09
CA THR A 185 -8.93 3.32 -2.77
C THR A 185 -9.10 1.95 -2.15
N THR A 186 -8.76 1.84 -0.88
CA THR A 186 -8.92 0.59 -0.15
C THR A 186 -9.70 0.82 1.13
N PHE A 187 -10.37 -0.24 1.58
CA PHE A 187 -11.09 -0.27 2.85
C PHE A 187 -10.99 -1.67 3.46
N VAL A 188 -10.45 -1.76 4.67
CA VAL A 188 -10.19 -3.01 5.39
C VAL A 188 -11.02 -3.05 6.67
N LEU A 189 -11.66 -4.19 6.90
CA LEU A 189 -12.14 -4.59 8.22
C LEU A 189 -11.22 -5.69 8.72
N GLU A 190 -10.53 -5.43 9.82
CA GLU A 190 -9.57 -6.34 10.43
C GLU A 190 -10.01 -6.75 11.81
N ARG A 191 -9.65 -7.97 12.20
CA ARG A 191 -9.87 -8.49 13.54
C ARG A 191 -8.63 -9.19 14.07
N GLU A 192 -8.23 -8.80 15.28
CA GLU A 192 -7.24 -9.53 16.06
C GLU A 192 -7.82 -10.87 16.54
N LEU A 193 -7.08 -11.96 16.34
CA LEU A 193 -7.43 -13.32 16.72
C LEU A 193 -6.50 -13.79 17.84
N GLY A 194 -6.76 -13.28 19.04
CA GLY A 194 -5.89 -13.49 20.20
C GLY A 194 -4.67 -12.58 20.19
N LYS A 195 -3.50 -13.09 20.60
CA LYS A 195 -2.30 -12.25 20.80
C LYS A 195 -1.40 -12.14 19.58
N ASN A 196 -1.45 -13.13 18.71
CA ASN A 196 -0.42 -13.30 17.68
C ASN A 196 -0.98 -13.43 16.26
N ALA A 197 -2.29 -13.49 16.09
CA ALA A 197 -2.90 -13.65 14.77
C ALA A 197 -3.91 -12.55 14.50
N PHE A 198 -4.12 -12.25 13.21
CA PHE A 198 -5.18 -11.39 12.74
C PHE A 198 -5.76 -11.93 11.43
N ALA A 199 -6.97 -11.51 11.12
CA ALA A 199 -7.62 -11.77 9.84
C ALA A 199 -8.31 -10.51 9.34
N PHE A 200 -8.42 -10.36 8.03
CA PHE A 200 -9.03 -9.19 7.41
C PHE A 200 -9.87 -9.55 6.19
N VAL A 201 -10.75 -8.62 5.85
CA VAL A 201 -11.41 -8.52 4.55
C VAL A 201 -11.22 -7.09 4.06
N GLU A 202 -10.81 -6.97 2.80
CA GLU A 202 -10.47 -5.70 2.16
C GLU A 202 -11.24 -5.54 0.85
N TYR A 203 -11.73 -4.33 0.61
CA TYR A 203 -12.16 -3.87 -0.69
C TYR A 203 -11.06 -3.02 -1.32
N VAL A 204 -10.78 -3.27 -2.61
CA VAL A 204 -9.83 -2.48 -3.42
C VAL A 204 -10.55 -1.98 -4.66
N GLY A 205 -10.42 -0.70 -4.95
CA GLY A 205 -10.94 -0.08 -6.17
C GLY A 205 -9.87 0.77 -6.85
N ASP A 206 -9.52 0.40 -8.08
CA ASP A 206 -8.63 1.17 -8.96
C ASP A 206 -9.46 1.96 -9.96
N TYR A 207 -9.29 3.27 -9.97
CA TYR A 207 -10.04 4.19 -10.81
C TYR A 207 -9.12 4.80 -11.85
N HIS A 208 -9.30 4.38 -13.10
CA HIS A 208 -8.57 4.89 -14.25
C HIS A 208 -9.37 5.98 -14.95
N LEU A 209 -8.70 6.94 -15.59
CA LEU A 209 -9.38 7.97 -16.40
C LEU A 209 -10.12 7.37 -17.60
N HIS A 210 -9.60 6.25 -18.13
CA HIS A 210 -10.18 5.53 -19.26
C HIS A 210 -10.12 4.01 -19.01
N GLY A 211 -11.02 3.26 -19.61
CA GLY A 211 -11.07 1.79 -19.50
C GLY A 211 -11.97 1.28 -18.37
N GLY A 212 -12.44 2.18 -17.52
CA GLY A 212 -13.28 1.84 -16.38
C GLY A 212 -12.49 1.34 -15.16
N PRO A 213 -13.14 1.24 -13.99
CA PRO A 213 -12.51 0.84 -12.75
C PRO A 213 -12.26 -0.66 -12.67
N ALA A 214 -11.25 -1.06 -11.90
CA ALA A 214 -11.05 -2.44 -11.45
C ALA A 214 -11.45 -2.58 -9.99
N TYR A 215 -12.17 -3.64 -9.63
CA TYR A 215 -12.63 -3.90 -8.27
C TYR A 215 -12.23 -5.28 -7.81
N LEU A 216 -11.73 -5.38 -6.58
CA LEU A 216 -11.28 -6.62 -5.98
C LEU A 216 -11.78 -6.71 -4.53
N ILE A 217 -12.16 -7.91 -4.09
CA ILE A 217 -12.24 -8.26 -2.67
C ILE A 217 -11.03 -9.11 -2.35
N ASN A 218 -10.29 -8.70 -1.34
CA ASN A 218 -9.14 -9.39 -0.80
C ASN A 218 -9.45 -9.86 0.63
N SER A 219 -8.91 -10.99 1.04
CA SER A 219 -9.02 -11.49 2.40
C SER A 219 -7.77 -12.28 2.76
N GLY A 220 -7.46 -12.32 4.04
CA GLY A 220 -6.25 -13.00 4.48
C GLY A 220 -6.03 -12.84 5.95
N GLY A 221 -4.79 -12.95 6.34
CA GLY A 221 -4.36 -12.75 7.71
C GLY A 221 -2.88 -13.00 7.91
N GLY A 222 -2.44 -12.79 9.12
CA GLY A 222 -1.06 -12.98 9.51
C GLY A 222 -0.91 -13.61 10.88
N TYR A 223 0.30 -14.07 11.14
CA TYR A 223 0.70 -14.62 12.42
C TYR A 223 2.07 -14.07 12.85
N HIS A 224 2.11 -13.42 13.99
CA HIS A 224 3.35 -12.95 14.60
C HIS A 224 4.08 -14.13 15.25
N ILE A 225 5.15 -14.62 14.60
CA ILE A 225 6.01 -15.68 15.14
C ILE A 225 6.74 -15.17 16.39
N THR A 226 7.18 -13.91 16.33
CA THR A 226 7.76 -13.13 17.41
C THR A 226 7.23 -11.69 17.32
N PRO A 227 7.46 -10.81 18.30
CA PRO A 227 7.08 -9.39 18.16
C PRO A 227 7.68 -8.68 16.95
N THR A 228 8.76 -9.22 16.37
CA THR A 228 9.47 -8.62 15.22
C THR A 228 9.45 -9.48 13.96
N GLN A 229 8.64 -10.55 13.92
CA GLN A 229 8.55 -11.46 12.78
C GLN A 229 7.10 -11.87 12.51
N GLN A 230 6.70 -11.81 11.24
CA GLN A 230 5.36 -12.16 10.79
C GLN A 230 5.40 -13.05 9.56
N ILE A 231 4.52 -14.04 9.51
CA ILE A 231 4.13 -14.71 8.27
C ILE A 231 2.70 -14.30 7.93
N ASP A 232 2.40 -14.21 6.65
CA ASP A 232 1.10 -13.76 6.18
C ASP A 232 0.67 -14.48 4.89
N PHE A 233 -0.62 -14.42 4.61
CA PHE A 233 -1.21 -14.88 3.35
C PHE A 233 -2.42 -14.03 2.98
N HIS A 234 -2.75 -13.98 1.69
CA HIS A 234 -3.97 -13.35 1.20
C HIS A 234 -4.50 -14.05 -0.05
N LEU A 235 -5.79 -13.85 -0.27
CA LEU A 235 -6.53 -14.29 -1.47
C LEU A 235 -7.44 -13.15 -1.92
N GLY A 236 -7.18 -12.63 -3.10
CA GLY A 236 -8.01 -11.63 -3.77
C GLY A 236 -8.83 -12.25 -4.90
N VAL A 237 -10.06 -11.79 -5.08
CA VAL A 237 -10.96 -12.18 -6.17
C VAL A 237 -11.51 -10.95 -6.84
N GLY A 238 -11.37 -10.85 -8.16
CA GLY A 238 -11.90 -9.75 -8.96
C GLY A 238 -13.41 -9.73 -8.98
N LEU A 239 -13.98 -8.54 -8.86
CA LEU A 239 -15.42 -8.30 -8.90
C LEU A 239 -15.91 -7.89 -10.29
N ASN A 240 -14.98 -7.57 -11.20
CA ASN A 240 -15.28 -7.24 -12.58
C ASN A 240 -14.14 -7.66 -13.52
N ASN A 241 -14.38 -7.56 -14.84
CA ASN A 241 -13.42 -8.05 -15.85
C ASN A 241 -12.14 -7.21 -15.96
N ASN A 242 -12.08 -6.03 -15.35
CA ASN A 242 -10.88 -5.17 -15.34
C ASN A 242 -9.92 -5.57 -14.22
N ALA A 243 -10.41 -6.29 -13.21
CA ALA A 243 -9.59 -6.79 -12.11
C ALA A 243 -9.01 -8.18 -12.43
N PRO A 244 -7.90 -8.57 -11.82
CA PRO A 244 -7.43 -9.95 -11.85
C PRO A 244 -8.54 -10.92 -11.41
N ALA A 245 -8.69 -12.06 -12.08
CA ALA A 245 -9.69 -13.05 -11.67
C ALA A 245 -9.42 -13.56 -10.25
N TYR A 246 -8.15 -13.77 -9.93
CA TYR A 246 -7.69 -14.01 -8.55
C TYR A 246 -6.23 -13.61 -8.37
N ILE A 247 -5.86 -13.35 -7.12
CA ILE A 247 -4.49 -13.21 -6.63
C ILE A 247 -4.37 -14.03 -5.35
N PHE A 248 -3.34 -14.87 -5.23
CA PHE A 248 -2.98 -15.55 -4.00
C PHE A 248 -1.54 -15.24 -3.65
N GLY A 249 -1.29 -14.87 -2.41
CA GLY A 249 0.05 -14.53 -1.95
C GLY A 249 0.36 -15.06 -0.56
N ILE A 250 1.65 -15.27 -0.32
CA ILE A 250 2.22 -15.57 0.98
C ILE A 250 3.42 -14.66 1.23
N GLY A 251 3.69 -14.36 2.48
CA GLY A 251 4.79 -13.47 2.83
C GLY A 251 5.46 -13.79 4.15
N TYR A 252 6.63 -13.18 4.31
CA TYR A 252 7.40 -13.18 5.54
C TYR A 252 8.05 -11.82 5.73
N SER A 253 7.85 -11.26 6.90
CA SER A 253 8.38 -9.96 7.30
C SER A 253 9.17 -10.08 8.59
N PHE A 254 10.24 -9.29 8.71
CA PHE A 254 11.05 -9.22 9.92
C PHE A 254 11.59 -7.82 10.15
N ARG A 255 11.89 -7.49 11.43
CA ARG A 255 12.45 -6.22 11.87
C ARG A 255 13.64 -6.43 12.79
N PHE A 256 14.70 -5.67 12.56
CA PHE A 256 15.84 -5.53 13.47
C PHE A 256 15.78 -4.15 14.12
N ASP A 257 15.88 -4.11 15.43
CA ASP A 257 15.81 -2.90 16.23
C ASP A 257 17.20 -2.46 16.73
N HIS A 258 17.30 -1.20 17.19
CA HIS A 258 18.51 -0.64 17.82
C HIS A 258 19.75 -0.61 16.92
N LEU A 259 19.60 -0.27 15.64
CA LEU A 259 20.76 -0.19 14.73
C LEU A 259 21.62 1.07 14.96
N PHE A 260 21.01 2.15 15.48
CA PHE A 260 21.69 3.42 15.82
C PHE A 260 20.89 4.25 16.83
#